data_8d7177883eb93dd0147f36fe21c0af65
#
_entry.id   8d7177883eb93dd0147f36fe21c0af65
#
_cell.length_a   1.000
_cell.length_b   1.000
_cell.length_c   1.000
_cell.angle_alpha   90.00
_cell.angle_beta   90.00
_cell.angle_gamma   90.00
#
_symmetry.space_group_name_H-M   'P 1'
#
loop_
_entity.id
_entity.type
_entity.pdbx_description
1 polymer ?
#
loop_
_entity_poly.entity_id
_entity_poly.type
_entity_poly.pdbx_seq_one_letter_code
_entity_poly.pdbx_strand_id
1 'polypeptide(L)'
;MKIKAGIVGATGYAGAELVRLLTAHPEAEISAISSVSFEGDKLSDVYPSYTFLNDMVCENQDAVVEKSDVIFAALPHGLSQELAAKCIDAGKAFIDLGADFRLESEEEYTEWYGGTFLDKKLHEQAVYGLPEFFRDKIKGKKLVANPGCYTTCSPLAIAPAIVNGLVSTKGIICDCKSGVTGAGRKPNQGNHYPELNEGFHLSLIHISEPTRHSLIS
;
A
#
# COMPACT_ATOMS: atom_id res chain seq x y z
N MET A 1 -6.09 -12.38 -22.44
CA MET A 1 -5.09 -12.89 -21.47
C MET A 1 -5.19 -11.99 -20.25
N LYS A 2 -5.36 -12.54 -19.05
CA LYS A 2 -5.40 -11.76 -17.81
C LYS A 2 -4.01 -11.28 -17.42
N ILE A 3 -3.93 -10.14 -16.73
CA ILE A 3 -2.68 -9.60 -16.15
C ILE A 3 -2.33 -10.46 -14.94
N LYS A 4 -1.10 -10.95 -14.87
CA LYS A 4 -0.60 -11.74 -13.76
C LYS A 4 -0.18 -10.83 -12.60
N ALA A 5 -0.91 -10.90 -11.50
CA ALA A 5 -0.67 -10.10 -10.32
C ALA A 5 0.05 -10.92 -9.23
N GLY A 6 1.19 -10.44 -8.78
CA GLY A 6 1.92 -10.97 -7.64
C GLY A 6 1.67 -10.14 -6.38
N ILE A 7 1.60 -10.78 -5.22
CA ILE A 7 1.39 -10.08 -3.95
C ILE A 7 2.51 -10.46 -2.98
N VAL A 8 3.31 -9.47 -2.60
CA VAL A 8 4.34 -9.61 -1.57
C VAL A 8 3.78 -9.11 -0.24
N GLY A 9 3.87 -9.94 0.80
CA GLY A 9 3.25 -9.69 2.09
C GLY A 9 1.76 -10.08 2.16
N ALA A 10 1.36 -11.13 1.44
CA ALA A 10 -0.03 -11.59 1.31
C ALA A 10 -0.70 -11.98 2.63
N THR A 11 0.06 -12.34 3.65
CA THR A 11 -0.47 -12.73 4.97
C THR A 11 -0.65 -11.56 5.94
N GLY A 12 -0.25 -10.32 5.57
CA GLY A 12 -0.66 -9.11 6.27
C GLY A 12 -2.12 -8.74 5.96
N TYR A 13 -2.73 -7.86 6.75
CA TYR A 13 -4.13 -7.46 6.52
C TYR A 13 -4.33 -6.78 5.16
N ALA A 14 -3.42 -5.88 4.76
CA ALA A 14 -3.48 -5.26 3.44
C ALA A 14 -3.27 -6.27 2.31
N GLY A 15 -2.33 -7.22 2.48
CA GLY A 15 -2.09 -8.28 1.51
C GLY A 15 -3.27 -9.22 1.36
N ALA A 16 -3.90 -9.63 2.46
CA ALA A 16 -5.10 -10.45 2.42
C ALA A 16 -6.26 -9.74 1.71
N GLU A 17 -6.43 -8.43 1.93
CA GLU A 17 -7.44 -7.65 1.23
C GLU A 17 -7.13 -7.53 -0.28
N LEU A 18 -5.86 -7.41 -0.68
CA LEU A 18 -5.46 -7.49 -2.09
C LEU A 18 -5.83 -8.84 -2.71
N VAL A 19 -5.60 -9.95 -2.01
CA VAL A 19 -6.04 -11.28 -2.45
C VAL A 19 -7.54 -11.30 -2.71
N ARG A 20 -8.34 -10.78 -1.76
CA ARG A 20 -9.80 -10.71 -1.90
C ARG A 20 -10.22 -9.90 -3.14
N LEU A 21 -9.64 -8.73 -3.32
CA LEU A 21 -9.99 -7.84 -4.44
C LEU A 21 -9.55 -8.40 -5.79
N LEU A 22 -8.32 -8.90 -5.89
CA LEU A 22 -7.77 -9.41 -7.15
C LEU A 22 -8.41 -10.73 -7.58
N THR A 23 -8.86 -11.57 -6.64
CA THR A 23 -9.59 -12.79 -6.98
C THR A 23 -10.89 -12.52 -7.77
N ALA A 24 -11.57 -11.41 -7.47
CA ALA A 24 -12.78 -11.00 -8.16
C ALA A 24 -12.52 -10.07 -9.36
N HIS A 25 -11.26 -9.71 -9.65
CA HIS A 25 -10.93 -8.76 -10.71
C HIS A 25 -11.10 -9.38 -12.11
N PRO A 26 -11.84 -8.73 -13.03
CA PRO A 26 -12.13 -9.33 -14.34
C PRO A 26 -10.90 -9.49 -15.24
N GLU A 27 -9.94 -8.55 -15.16
CA GLU A 27 -8.78 -8.47 -16.05
C GLU A 27 -7.46 -8.95 -15.42
N ALA A 28 -7.46 -9.35 -14.13
CA ALA A 28 -6.30 -9.85 -13.45
C ALA A 28 -6.51 -11.27 -12.90
N GLU A 29 -5.39 -11.96 -12.69
CA GLU A 29 -5.34 -13.23 -11.96
C GLU A 29 -4.15 -13.20 -11.00
N ILE A 30 -4.29 -13.78 -9.81
CA ILE A 30 -3.19 -13.89 -8.87
C ILE A 30 -2.28 -15.01 -9.34
N SER A 31 -1.04 -14.67 -9.72
CA SER A 31 -0.05 -15.62 -10.25
C SER A 31 0.84 -16.21 -9.17
N ALA A 32 1.14 -15.45 -8.12
CA ALA A 32 1.95 -15.88 -6.98
C ALA A 32 1.75 -14.95 -5.79
N ILE A 33 1.98 -15.48 -4.60
CA ILE A 33 1.95 -14.72 -3.35
C ILE A 33 3.20 -15.05 -2.51
N SER A 34 3.64 -14.10 -1.69
CA SER A 34 4.71 -14.34 -0.73
C SER A 34 4.41 -13.86 0.67
N SER A 35 5.07 -14.51 1.62
CA SER A 35 5.07 -14.13 3.03
C SER A 35 6.37 -14.58 3.67
N VAL A 36 7.06 -13.69 4.36
CA VAL A 36 8.30 -14.04 5.08
C VAL A 36 8.02 -14.99 6.25
N SER A 37 6.91 -14.79 6.95
CA SER A 37 6.58 -15.58 8.15
C SER A 37 5.93 -16.93 7.87
N PHE A 38 5.43 -17.13 6.64
CA PHE A 38 4.63 -18.30 6.25
C PHE A 38 5.07 -18.84 4.88
N GLU A 39 6.36 -18.73 4.55
CA GLU A 39 6.90 -19.29 3.32
C GLU A 39 6.74 -20.82 3.35
N GLY A 40 6.18 -21.37 2.28
CA GLY A 40 5.84 -22.79 2.16
C GLY A 40 4.45 -23.18 2.68
N ASP A 41 3.80 -22.31 3.45
CA ASP A 41 2.46 -22.57 3.96
C ASP A 41 1.38 -22.14 2.95
N LYS A 42 0.21 -22.76 3.03
CA LYS A 42 -0.95 -22.36 2.24
C LYS A 42 -1.58 -21.11 2.83
N LEU A 43 -2.06 -20.21 1.99
CA LEU A 43 -2.79 -19.04 2.44
C LEU A 43 -4.04 -19.41 3.27
N SER A 44 -4.70 -20.52 2.92
CA SER A 44 -5.86 -21.05 3.64
C SER A 44 -5.56 -21.51 5.06
N ASP A 45 -4.30 -21.88 5.36
CA ASP A 45 -3.89 -22.26 6.72
C ASP A 45 -3.75 -21.03 7.60
N VAL A 46 -3.39 -19.89 7.01
CA VAL A 46 -3.30 -18.59 7.69
C VAL A 46 -4.66 -17.90 7.80
N TYR A 47 -5.46 -18.01 6.75
CA TYR A 47 -6.79 -17.43 6.63
C TYR A 47 -7.79 -18.47 6.11
N PRO A 48 -8.50 -19.20 6.98
CA PRO A 48 -9.46 -20.22 6.57
C PRO A 48 -10.56 -19.73 5.62
N SER A 49 -10.84 -18.42 5.60
CA SER A 49 -11.77 -17.81 4.64
C SER A 49 -11.33 -17.92 3.17
N TYR A 50 -10.05 -18.25 2.92
CA TYR A 50 -9.50 -18.43 1.57
C TYR A 50 -9.36 -19.90 1.14
N THR A 51 -10.11 -20.82 1.76
CA THR A 51 -10.10 -22.25 1.38
C THR A 51 -10.45 -22.51 -0.08
N PHE A 52 -11.17 -21.60 -0.74
CA PHE A 52 -11.46 -21.68 -2.18
C PHE A 52 -10.21 -21.40 -3.06
N LEU A 53 -9.11 -20.91 -2.48
CA LEU A 53 -7.79 -20.75 -3.10
C LEU A 53 -6.81 -21.80 -2.56
N ASN A 54 -7.27 -23.04 -2.44
CA ASN A 54 -6.58 -24.11 -1.69
C ASN A 54 -5.17 -24.44 -2.16
N ASP A 55 -4.84 -24.14 -3.42
CA ASP A 55 -3.52 -24.41 -4.00
C ASP A 55 -2.56 -23.22 -3.92
N MET A 56 -2.98 -22.10 -3.30
CA MET A 56 -2.15 -20.91 -3.20
C MET A 56 -1.20 -21.01 -2.01
N VAL A 57 0.06 -21.31 -2.31
CA VAL A 57 1.15 -21.42 -1.35
C VAL A 57 1.95 -20.12 -1.33
N CYS A 58 2.38 -19.68 -0.15
CA CYS A 58 3.28 -18.55 0.02
C CYS A 58 4.68 -18.93 -0.47
N GLU A 59 5.11 -18.29 -1.55
CA GLU A 59 6.43 -18.49 -2.16
C GLU A 59 7.43 -17.44 -1.64
N ASN A 60 8.69 -17.54 -2.05
CA ASN A 60 9.65 -16.46 -1.83
C ASN A 60 9.39 -15.27 -2.78
N GLN A 61 9.97 -14.12 -2.48
CA GLN A 61 9.74 -12.89 -3.25
C GLN A 61 10.22 -12.99 -4.70
N ASP A 62 11.29 -13.73 -4.95
CA ASP A 62 11.88 -13.87 -6.28
C ASP A 62 10.94 -14.62 -7.23
N ALA A 63 10.32 -15.69 -6.74
CA ALA A 63 9.32 -16.43 -7.49
C ALA A 63 8.10 -15.57 -7.83
N VAL A 64 7.68 -14.67 -6.91
CA VAL A 64 6.59 -13.72 -7.18
C VAL A 64 6.97 -12.75 -8.30
N VAL A 65 8.17 -12.21 -8.29
CA VAL A 65 8.66 -11.31 -9.36
C VAL A 65 8.71 -12.04 -10.70
N GLU A 66 9.24 -13.25 -10.73
CA GLU A 66 9.37 -14.04 -11.97
C GLU A 66 8.01 -14.33 -12.61
N LYS A 67 7.04 -14.78 -11.83
CA LYS A 67 5.74 -15.27 -12.28
C LYS A 67 4.73 -14.18 -12.63
N SER A 68 4.99 -12.90 -12.30
CA SER A 68 4.02 -11.83 -12.36
C SER A 68 4.35 -10.75 -13.39
N ASP A 69 3.35 -10.03 -13.86
CA ASP A 69 3.46 -8.84 -14.71
C ASP A 69 3.44 -7.55 -13.86
N VAL A 70 2.68 -7.57 -12.76
CA VAL A 70 2.57 -6.50 -11.78
C VAL A 70 2.72 -7.06 -10.37
N ILE A 71 3.49 -6.38 -9.54
CA ILE A 71 3.76 -6.76 -8.16
C ILE A 71 3.14 -5.73 -7.22
N PHE A 72 2.30 -6.19 -6.29
CA PHE A 72 1.78 -5.39 -5.18
C PHE A 72 2.60 -5.70 -3.93
N ALA A 73 3.26 -4.70 -3.38
CA ALA A 73 4.07 -4.83 -2.17
C ALA A 73 3.31 -4.29 -0.95
N ALA A 74 2.78 -5.21 -0.15
CA ALA A 74 2.14 -4.91 1.14
C ALA A 74 3.16 -5.10 2.29
N LEU A 75 4.25 -4.33 2.22
CA LEU A 75 5.39 -4.38 3.13
C LEU A 75 5.39 -3.20 4.10
N PRO A 76 6.02 -3.33 5.28
CA PRO A 76 6.39 -2.18 6.09
C PRO A 76 7.29 -1.22 5.31
N HIS A 77 7.23 0.09 5.66
CA HIS A 77 8.14 1.10 5.08
C HIS A 77 9.61 0.70 5.28
N GLY A 78 10.47 1.10 4.36
CA GLY A 78 11.90 0.78 4.33
C GLY A 78 12.23 -0.57 3.68
N LEU A 79 11.24 -1.38 3.30
CA LEU A 79 11.48 -2.72 2.75
C LEU A 79 11.10 -2.86 1.26
N SER A 80 10.54 -1.83 0.65
CA SER A 80 10.06 -1.91 -0.73
C SER A 80 11.11 -1.49 -1.77
N GLN A 81 12.12 -0.70 -1.41
CA GLN A 81 13.01 -0.05 -2.36
C GLN A 81 13.83 -1.04 -3.19
N GLU A 82 14.48 -2.02 -2.55
CA GLU A 82 15.27 -3.05 -3.25
C GLU A 82 14.40 -3.93 -4.16
N LEU A 83 13.23 -4.32 -3.65
CA LEU A 83 12.29 -5.12 -4.43
C LEU A 83 11.74 -4.34 -5.62
N ALA A 84 11.45 -3.06 -5.45
CA ALA A 84 11.01 -2.18 -6.54
C ALA A 84 12.08 -2.08 -7.63
N ALA A 85 13.35 -1.84 -7.27
CA ALA A 85 14.46 -1.81 -8.22
C ALA A 85 14.51 -3.10 -9.04
N LYS A 86 14.46 -4.26 -8.37
CA LYS A 86 14.47 -5.57 -9.02
C LYS A 86 13.29 -5.76 -9.99
N CYS A 87 12.08 -5.32 -9.60
CA CYS A 87 10.90 -5.42 -10.45
C CYS A 87 11.01 -4.51 -11.69
N ILE A 88 11.48 -3.27 -11.52
CA ILE A 88 11.64 -2.32 -12.62
C ILE A 88 12.71 -2.79 -13.60
N ASP A 89 13.85 -3.31 -13.13
CA ASP A 89 14.92 -3.88 -13.96
C ASP A 89 14.42 -5.10 -14.75
N ALA A 90 13.55 -5.91 -14.15
CA ALA A 90 12.88 -7.02 -14.84
C ALA A 90 11.73 -6.58 -15.78
N GLY A 91 11.51 -5.26 -15.96
CA GLY A 91 10.46 -4.71 -16.81
C GLY A 91 9.03 -4.87 -16.27
N LYS A 92 8.90 -5.24 -15.00
CA LYS A 92 7.60 -5.44 -14.33
C LYS A 92 7.04 -4.11 -13.80
N ALA A 93 5.73 -4.07 -13.55
CA ALA A 93 5.14 -2.96 -12.80
C ALA A 93 5.18 -3.27 -11.30
N PHE A 94 5.37 -2.23 -10.49
CA PHE A 94 5.45 -2.32 -9.04
C PHE A 94 4.52 -1.29 -8.39
N ILE A 95 3.66 -1.76 -7.50
CA ILE A 95 2.73 -0.92 -6.73
C ILE A 95 3.08 -1.07 -5.26
N ASP A 96 3.65 -0.02 -4.70
CA ASP A 96 4.06 0.01 -3.30
C ASP A 96 2.92 0.49 -2.40
N LEU A 97 2.47 -0.37 -1.48
CA LEU A 97 1.52 0.01 -0.43
C LEU A 97 2.23 0.57 0.81
N GLY A 98 3.56 0.45 0.86
CA GLY A 98 4.40 1.09 1.86
C GLY A 98 4.54 2.59 1.62
N ALA A 99 5.45 3.22 2.35
CA ALA A 99 5.68 4.66 2.28
C ALA A 99 6.90 5.05 1.44
N ASP A 100 7.65 4.07 0.93
CA ASP A 100 9.02 4.26 0.44
C ASP A 100 9.12 5.19 -0.77
N PHE A 101 8.05 5.31 -1.56
CA PHE A 101 8.03 6.12 -2.79
C PHE A 101 7.01 7.27 -2.77
N ARG A 102 6.40 7.57 -1.60
CA ARG A 102 5.35 8.59 -1.52
C ARG A 102 5.86 10.02 -1.58
N LEU A 103 7.04 10.27 -1.00
CA LEU A 103 7.62 11.61 -0.89
C LEU A 103 8.65 11.86 -1.99
N GLU A 104 8.72 13.10 -2.47
CA GLU A 104 9.71 13.52 -3.49
C GLU A 104 11.03 13.94 -2.86
N SER A 105 10.97 14.50 -1.64
CA SER A 105 12.13 14.94 -0.88
C SER A 105 12.68 13.83 0.00
N GLU A 106 13.98 13.57 -0.11
CA GLU A 106 14.66 12.62 0.76
C GLU A 106 14.73 13.14 2.21
N GLU A 107 14.84 14.46 2.38
CA GLU A 107 14.83 15.11 3.68
C GLU A 107 13.51 14.87 4.40
N GLU A 108 12.38 15.06 3.71
CA GLU A 108 11.05 14.78 4.25
C GLU A 108 10.89 13.28 4.55
N TYR A 109 11.37 12.40 3.65
CA TYR A 109 11.30 10.96 3.88
C TYR A 109 12.11 10.54 5.12
N THR A 110 13.30 11.12 5.30
CA THR A 110 14.13 10.89 6.48
C THR A 110 13.47 11.41 7.76
N GLU A 111 12.87 12.60 7.71
CA GLU A 111 12.18 13.21 8.85
C GLU A 111 10.98 12.37 9.31
N TRP A 112 10.14 11.92 8.36
CA TRP A 112 8.87 11.26 8.69
C TRP A 112 8.98 9.73 8.84
N TYR A 113 9.90 9.09 8.13
CA TYR A 113 10.03 7.62 8.09
C TYR A 113 11.38 7.10 8.58
N GLY A 114 12.36 7.96 8.84
CA GLY A 114 13.66 7.59 9.39
C GLY A 114 14.59 6.87 8.40
N GLY A 115 14.21 6.82 7.12
CA GLY A 115 14.96 6.14 6.06
C GLY A 115 15.68 7.11 5.12
N THR A 116 16.38 6.55 4.13
CA THR A 116 17.01 7.28 3.02
C THR A 116 16.61 6.67 1.68
N PHE A 117 16.81 7.40 0.60
CA PHE A 117 16.62 6.86 -0.74
C PHE A 117 17.79 5.96 -1.12
N LEU A 118 17.54 4.71 -1.44
CA LEU A 118 18.58 3.80 -1.97
C LEU A 118 18.97 4.19 -3.40
N ASP A 119 18.01 4.63 -4.21
CA ASP A 119 18.22 5.11 -5.58
C ASP A 119 17.30 6.29 -5.88
N LYS A 120 17.88 7.49 -6.00
CA LYS A 120 17.13 8.73 -6.33
C LYS A 120 16.45 8.66 -7.70
N LYS A 121 17.11 8.04 -8.70
CA LYS A 121 16.54 7.92 -10.04
C LYS A 121 15.31 7.01 -10.06
N LEU A 122 15.30 5.99 -9.20
CA LEU A 122 14.14 5.13 -9.03
C LEU A 122 12.98 5.92 -8.41
N HIS A 123 13.26 6.72 -7.38
CA HIS A 123 12.25 7.58 -6.75
C HIS A 123 11.63 8.58 -7.73
N GLU A 124 12.42 9.18 -8.61
CA GLU A 124 11.95 10.12 -9.65
C GLU A 124 10.96 9.48 -10.65
N GLN A 125 11.02 8.15 -10.83
CA GLN A 125 10.12 7.40 -11.70
C GLN A 125 8.76 7.13 -11.06
N ALA A 126 8.67 7.20 -9.73
CA ALA A 126 7.46 6.89 -9.01
C ALA A 126 6.35 7.92 -9.27
N VAL A 127 5.12 7.45 -9.35
CA VAL A 127 3.94 8.30 -9.43
C VAL A 127 3.03 8.05 -8.23
N TYR A 128 2.47 9.11 -7.68
CA TYR A 128 1.52 9.00 -6.58
C TYR A 128 0.22 8.33 -7.04
N GLY A 129 -0.16 7.23 -6.39
CA GLY A 129 -1.17 6.30 -6.84
C GLY A 129 -2.58 6.59 -6.33
N LEU A 130 -3.08 7.82 -6.50
CA LEU A 130 -4.48 8.17 -6.23
C LEU A 130 -5.20 8.39 -7.57
N PRO A 131 -5.82 7.34 -8.15
CA PRO A 131 -6.34 7.38 -9.52
C PRO A 131 -7.43 8.41 -9.74
N GLU A 132 -8.18 8.78 -8.71
CA GLU A 132 -9.24 9.78 -8.77
C GLU A 132 -8.71 11.15 -9.19
N PHE A 133 -7.45 11.46 -8.83
CA PHE A 133 -6.81 12.73 -9.19
C PHE A 133 -5.72 12.59 -10.25
N PHE A 134 -5.06 11.43 -10.31
CA PHE A 134 -3.82 11.28 -11.07
C PHE A 134 -3.85 10.16 -12.11
N ARG A 135 -5.05 9.71 -12.54
CA ARG A 135 -5.22 8.61 -13.50
C ARG A 135 -4.33 8.73 -14.72
N ASP A 136 -4.29 9.92 -15.33
CA ASP A 136 -3.50 10.14 -16.55
C ASP A 136 -1.99 10.13 -16.29
N LYS A 137 -1.56 10.52 -15.08
CA LYS A 137 -0.15 10.43 -14.65
C LYS A 137 0.27 9.00 -14.35
N ILE A 138 -0.65 8.17 -13.85
CA ILE A 138 -0.40 6.75 -13.51
C ILE A 138 -0.32 5.90 -14.77
N LYS A 139 -1.09 6.24 -15.80
CA LYS A 139 -1.16 5.47 -17.03
C LYS A 139 0.22 5.29 -17.67
N GLY A 140 0.62 4.03 -17.87
CA GLY A 140 1.92 3.67 -18.47
C GLY A 140 3.11 3.75 -17.52
N LYS A 141 2.92 4.11 -16.26
CA LYS A 141 3.99 4.09 -15.27
C LYS A 141 4.22 2.68 -14.73
N LYS A 142 5.48 2.39 -14.43
CA LYS A 142 5.89 1.10 -13.87
C LYS A 142 5.98 1.11 -12.36
N LEU A 143 6.24 2.26 -11.74
CA LEU A 143 6.37 2.42 -10.30
C LEU A 143 5.27 3.33 -9.77
N VAL A 144 4.41 2.78 -8.91
CA VAL A 144 3.26 3.50 -8.33
C VAL A 144 3.36 3.47 -6.80
N ALA A 145 3.40 4.65 -6.19
CA ALA A 145 3.38 4.83 -4.75
C ALA A 145 1.93 4.96 -4.27
N ASN A 146 1.37 3.88 -3.71
CA ASN A 146 0.00 3.91 -3.21
C ASN A 146 -0.10 4.75 -1.93
N PRO A 147 -1.07 5.69 -1.83
CA PRO A 147 -1.21 6.55 -0.66
C PRO A 147 -1.56 5.79 0.62
N GLY A 148 -1.30 6.42 1.77
CA GLY A 148 -1.77 5.94 3.06
C GLY A 148 -3.29 6.09 3.23
N CYS A 149 -3.85 5.44 4.26
CA CYS A 149 -5.30 5.42 4.49
C CYS A 149 -5.90 6.82 4.68
N TYR A 150 -5.30 7.65 5.54
CA TYR A 150 -5.79 9.00 5.80
C TYR A 150 -5.52 9.96 4.64
N THR A 151 -4.38 9.83 3.98
CA THR A 151 -4.03 10.61 2.78
C THR A 151 -4.82 10.18 1.54
N THR A 152 -5.57 9.09 1.62
CA THR A 152 -6.58 8.70 0.64
C THR A 152 -7.93 9.27 1.01
N CYS A 153 -8.43 8.99 2.22
CA CYS A 153 -9.81 9.34 2.56
C CYS A 153 -10.04 10.85 2.70
N SER A 154 -9.09 11.60 3.27
CA SER A 154 -9.26 13.04 3.50
C SER A 154 -9.36 13.84 2.19
N PRO A 155 -8.42 13.70 1.23
CA PRO A 155 -8.54 14.37 -0.05
C PRO A 155 -9.79 13.95 -0.83
N LEU A 156 -10.13 12.66 -0.86
CA LEU A 156 -11.33 12.20 -1.57
C LEU A 156 -12.62 12.77 -0.97
N ALA A 157 -12.66 12.96 0.35
CA ALA A 157 -13.81 13.53 1.01
C ALA A 157 -14.00 15.02 0.72
N ILE A 158 -12.92 15.81 0.68
CA ILE A 158 -13.01 17.28 0.61
C ILE A 158 -12.87 17.85 -0.81
N ALA A 159 -12.13 17.18 -1.68
CA ALA A 159 -11.81 17.70 -3.02
C ALA A 159 -13.04 18.07 -3.85
N PRO A 160 -14.15 17.29 -3.86
CA PRO A 160 -15.34 17.69 -4.61
C PRO A 160 -15.90 19.05 -4.18
N ALA A 161 -15.84 19.36 -2.90
CA ALA A 161 -16.30 20.64 -2.37
C ALA A 161 -15.35 21.80 -2.73
N ILE A 162 -14.03 21.54 -2.68
CA ILE A 162 -13.02 22.54 -3.03
C ILE A 162 -13.08 22.87 -4.53
N VAL A 163 -13.08 21.84 -5.39
CA VAL A 163 -13.07 22.00 -6.85
C VAL A 163 -14.29 22.77 -7.35
N ASN A 164 -15.45 22.58 -6.69
CA ASN A 164 -16.67 23.31 -7.01
C ASN A 164 -16.79 24.68 -6.28
N GLY A 165 -15.76 25.11 -5.57
CA GLY A 165 -15.77 26.41 -4.87
C GLY A 165 -16.77 26.52 -3.71
N LEU A 166 -17.21 25.38 -3.16
CA LEU A 166 -18.21 25.34 -2.09
C LEU A 166 -17.60 25.61 -0.70
N VAL A 167 -16.31 25.37 -0.53
CA VAL A 167 -15.57 25.57 0.70
C VAL A 167 -14.21 26.21 0.45
N SER A 168 -13.68 26.90 1.47
CA SER A 168 -12.31 27.45 1.44
C SER A 168 -11.27 26.35 1.68
N THR A 169 -10.09 26.51 1.09
CA THR A 169 -8.92 25.68 1.40
C THR A 169 -8.26 26.02 2.74
N LYS A 170 -8.74 27.07 3.42
CA LYS A 170 -8.21 27.49 4.74
C LYS A 170 -9.11 26.99 5.86
N GLY A 171 -8.48 26.52 6.94
CA GLY A 171 -9.19 26.11 8.15
C GLY A 171 -9.91 24.77 8.02
N ILE A 172 -9.46 23.89 7.13
CA ILE A 172 -9.97 22.52 7.01
C ILE A 172 -9.51 21.71 8.24
N ILE A 173 -10.46 21.05 8.89
CA ILE A 173 -10.19 20.14 10.01
C ILE A 173 -10.61 18.74 9.57
N CYS A 174 -9.66 17.79 9.58
CA CYS A 174 -9.91 16.39 9.29
C CYS A 174 -9.89 15.58 10.59
N ASP A 175 -11.05 15.14 11.06
CA ASP A 175 -11.17 14.23 12.21
C ASP A 175 -11.27 12.78 11.69
N CYS A 176 -10.11 12.17 11.46
CA CYS A 176 -9.99 10.85 10.84
C CYS A 176 -9.93 9.76 11.91
N LYS A 177 -10.67 8.67 11.70
CA LYS A 177 -10.76 7.54 12.62
C LYS A 177 -10.39 6.25 11.88
N SER A 178 -9.55 5.41 12.49
CA SER A 178 -9.14 4.11 11.96
C SER A 178 -9.62 2.99 12.87
N GLY A 179 -10.10 1.91 12.26
CA GLY A 179 -10.29 0.66 12.98
C GLY A 179 -8.96 0.01 13.38
N VAL A 180 -8.98 -0.91 14.34
CA VAL A 180 -7.79 -1.58 14.88
C VAL A 180 -6.96 -2.31 13.82
N THR A 181 -7.58 -2.79 12.77
CA THR A 181 -6.88 -3.46 11.66
C THR A 181 -5.89 -2.56 10.95
N GLY A 182 -6.07 -1.23 11.01
CA GLY A 182 -5.13 -0.25 10.50
C GLY A 182 -3.74 -0.30 11.15
N ALA A 183 -3.64 -0.82 12.37
CA ALA A 183 -2.36 -1.05 13.06
C ALA A 183 -1.58 -2.27 12.54
N GLY A 184 -2.16 -3.03 11.61
CA GLY A 184 -1.56 -4.23 11.05
C GLY A 184 -1.76 -5.48 11.92
N ARG A 185 -1.25 -6.61 11.42
CA ARG A 185 -1.46 -7.93 12.03
C ARG A 185 -0.51 -8.22 13.21
N LYS A 186 0.62 -7.51 13.30
CA LYS A 186 1.59 -7.74 14.37
C LYS A 186 0.95 -7.43 15.74
N PRO A 187 0.84 -8.42 16.65
CA PRO A 187 0.23 -8.19 17.95
C PRO A 187 1.07 -7.24 18.80
N ASN A 188 0.39 -6.33 19.47
CA ASN A 188 0.96 -5.52 20.54
C ASN A 188 -0.10 -5.32 21.62
N GLN A 189 0.32 -4.93 22.83
CA GLN A 189 -0.58 -4.81 23.97
C GLN A 189 -1.75 -3.87 23.68
N GLY A 190 -1.49 -2.71 23.08
CA GLY A 190 -2.53 -1.72 22.77
C GLY A 190 -3.57 -2.17 21.74
N ASN A 191 -3.33 -3.29 21.04
CA ASN A 191 -4.24 -3.86 20.05
C ASN A 191 -5.00 -5.09 20.59
N HIS A 192 -4.81 -5.45 21.87
CA HIS A 192 -5.58 -6.52 22.48
C HIS A 192 -7.02 -6.08 22.74
N TYR A 193 -7.97 -7.01 22.53
CA TYR A 193 -9.39 -6.71 22.67
C TYR A 193 -9.78 -6.04 24.00
N PRO A 194 -9.26 -6.46 25.17
CA PRO A 194 -9.57 -5.80 26.43
C PRO A 194 -9.12 -4.34 26.50
N GLU A 195 -8.04 -3.98 25.81
CA GLU A 195 -7.50 -2.61 25.75
C GLU A 195 -8.25 -1.72 24.76
N LEU A 196 -8.87 -2.33 23.77
CA LEU A 196 -9.56 -1.63 22.67
C LEU A 196 -11.06 -1.50 22.90
N ASN A 197 -11.64 -2.36 23.74
CA ASN A 197 -13.08 -2.42 23.92
C ASN A 197 -13.61 -1.08 24.47
N GLU A 198 -14.58 -0.49 23.74
CA GLU A 198 -15.18 0.82 24.09
C GLU A 198 -14.16 1.97 24.23
N GLY A 199 -12.94 1.76 23.72
CA GLY A 199 -11.83 2.72 23.79
C GLY A 199 -11.66 3.53 22.52
N PHE A 200 -11.18 4.75 22.68
CA PHE A 200 -10.68 5.59 21.62
C PHE A 200 -9.26 6.03 21.98
N HIS A 201 -8.27 5.56 21.21
CA HIS A 201 -6.89 5.94 21.44
C HIS A 201 -6.46 6.97 20.40
N LEU A 202 -5.88 8.07 20.85
CA LEU A 202 -5.12 8.96 19.97
C LEU A 202 -3.87 8.21 19.49
N SER A 203 -3.86 7.83 18.23
CA SER A 203 -2.69 7.20 17.64
C SER A 203 -1.78 8.27 17.06
N LEU A 204 -0.59 8.41 17.64
CA LEU A 204 0.50 9.23 17.07
C LEU A 204 1.21 8.51 15.91
N ILE A 205 0.81 7.27 15.57
CA ILE A 205 1.36 6.49 14.47
C ILE A 205 0.93 7.05 13.11
N HIS A 206 -0.16 7.81 13.07
CA HIS A 206 -0.70 8.42 11.86
C HIS A 206 -0.35 9.91 11.78
N ILE A 207 0.94 10.19 11.74
CA ILE A 207 1.41 11.49 11.27
C ILE A 207 1.14 11.48 9.77
N SER A 208 0.23 12.37 9.31
CA SER A 208 -0.03 12.50 7.88
C SER A 208 1.22 13.00 7.22
N GLU A 209 1.83 12.17 6.38
CA GLU A 209 2.89 12.63 5.51
C GLU A 209 2.38 13.77 4.63
N PRO A 210 3.20 14.80 4.33
CA PRO A 210 2.90 15.70 3.23
C PRO A 210 2.82 14.85 1.96
N THR A 211 1.66 14.86 1.32
CA THR A 211 1.48 14.13 0.06
C THR A 211 2.37 14.75 -1.01
N ARG A 212 2.82 13.95 -1.98
CA ARG A 212 3.56 14.37 -3.19
C ARG A 212 2.86 15.51 -3.96
N HIS A 213 1.72 15.97 -3.50
CA HIS A 213 0.92 17.01 -4.11
C HIS A 213 0.44 18.01 -3.06
N SER A 214 1.29 18.99 -2.79
CA SER A 214 0.89 20.30 -2.28
C SER A 214 0.02 21.09 -3.29
N LEU A 215 -0.56 20.44 -4.29
CA LEU A 215 -1.30 21.05 -5.40
C LEU A 215 -2.82 20.84 -5.27
N ILE A 216 -3.35 20.95 -4.06
CA ILE A 216 -4.71 21.46 -3.86
C ILE A 216 -4.55 22.82 -3.15
N SER A 217 -3.86 23.72 -3.81
CA SER A 217 -3.87 25.15 -3.50
C SER A 217 -4.50 25.89 -4.65
#